data_2799aca3f98067eebd69580555407cec
#
_entry.id   2799aca3f98067eebd69580555407cec
#
_cell.length_a   1.000
_cell.length_b   1.000
_cell.length_c   1.000
_cell.angle_alpha   90.00
_cell.angle_beta   90.00
_cell.angle_gamma   90.00
#
_symmetry.space_group_name_H-M   'P 1'
#
loop_
_entity.id
_entity.type
_entity.pdbx_description
1 polymer ?
#
loop_
_entity_poly.entity_id
_entity_poly.type
_entity_poly.pdbx_seq_one_letter_code
_entity_poly.pdbx_strand_id
1 'polypeptide(L)'
;MVREKIRVSTRTLEWKCVELRTDSKRLYYGRFILSPLMKGQADTIGIAMRRALLGEIEGTCITRVKSEKVSHEYSTIAGIQESVHEILMNLKEIVFRSNLYGTCDASICVRGPGYVTAQDIVLPPYVEIVDNTQHIASLMEPINLCIRLEIERNRGYLIKTPQNFQDGSYPIDAVFMPIRNANYSIHSYGNGNEKQEILFLEIWTNGSLTPKEALHEASRNLIDLFILFLHMEEENSHLENNQHMIPLAPFIFRDKLDKLRKNKKEIALKSIFIDQSELPPRIYNCLKRSNIYTLLDLLNNSQEDLMKIEHFHIEDVKELLGILEKQLVIFLPKNKF
;
A
#
# COMPACT_ATOMS: atom_id res chain seq x y z
N MET A 1 30.15 16.24 -19.38
CA MET A 1 29.42 16.01 -18.14
C MET A 1 28.97 17.35 -17.58
N VAL A 2 27.70 17.67 -17.73
CA VAL A 2 27.12 18.87 -17.11
C VAL A 2 26.92 18.55 -15.61
N ARG A 3 27.70 19.17 -14.74
CA ARG A 3 27.52 19.08 -13.29
C ARG A 3 26.30 19.94 -12.95
N GLU A 4 25.14 19.34 -12.82
CA GLU A 4 23.98 20.03 -12.27
C GLU A 4 24.29 20.44 -10.83
N LYS A 5 24.26 21.75 -10.57
CA LYS A 5 24.39 22.29 -9.22
C LYS A 5 23.07 22.13 -8.47
N ILE A 6 22.95 21.05 -7.72
CA ILE A 6 21.79 20.82 -6.85
C ILE A 6 21.91 21.75 -5.65
N ARG A 7 20.93 22.64 -5.46
CA ARG A 7 20.83 23.47 -4.27
C ARG A 7 20.21 22.67 -3.13
N VAL A 8 20.97 22.43 -2.08
CA VAL A 8 20.55 21.67 -0.90
C VAL A 8 20.27 22.65 0.24
N SER A 9 19.19 22.43 0.99
CA SER A 9 18.91 23.20 2.21
C SER A 9 19.97 22.87 3.27
N THR A 10 20.46 23.90 3.98
CA THR A 10 21.46 23.75 5.05
C THR A 10 20.90 24.02 6.45
N ARG A 11 19.65 24.47 6.56
CA ARG A 11 19.05 24.89 7.85
C ARG A 11 17.87 24.02 8.26
N THR A 12 16.98 23.66 7.33
CA THR A 12 15.77 22.88 7.60
C THR A 12 15.85 21.54 6.90
N LEU A 13 15.45 20.47 7.59
CA LEU A 13 15.38 19.13 7.00
C LEU A 13 14.32 19.13 5.89
N GLU A 14 14.76 18.92 4.66
CA GLU A 14 13.89 18.87 3.49
C GLU A 14 14.25 17.69 2.59
N TRP A 15 13.24 17.09 2.00
CA TRP A 15 13.44 16.15 0.91
C TRP A 15 13.10 16.78 -0.43
N LYS A 16 13.86 16.45 -1.45
CA LYS A 16 13.64 16.94 -2.82
C LYS A 16 13.77 15.80 -3.81
N CYS A 17 12.89 15.80 -4.80
CA CYS A 17 13.06 14.98 -5.99
C CYS A 17 14.03 15.71 -6.94
N VAL A 18 15.13 15.06 -7.28
CA VAL A 18 16.18 15.63 -8.15
C VAL A 18 15.97 15.23 -9.59
N GLU A 19 15.61 13.96 -9.78
CA GLU A 19 15.48 13.39 -11.11
C GLU A 19 14.33 12.39 -11.13
N LEU A 20 13.50 12.47 -12.15
CA LEU A 20 12.49 11.48 -12.50
C LEU A 20 12.63 11.18 -13.99
N ARG A 21 12.81 9.91 -14.32
CA ARG A 21 12.86 9.43 -15.70
C ARG A 21 11.90 8.28 -15.90
N THR A 22 11.29 8.24 -17.06
CA THR A 22 10.48 7.12 -17.54
C THR A 22 11.21 6.56 -18.77
N ASP A 23 12.00 5.51 -18.55
CA ASP A 23 12.77 4.90 -19.65
C ASP A 23 11.86 4.03 -20.52
N SER A 24 10.85 3.40 -19.93
CA SER A 24 9.79 2.66 -20.63
C SER A 24 8.54 2.61 -19.77
N LYS A 25 7.41 2.09 -20.30
CA LYS A 25 6.18 1.87 -19.53
C LYS A 25 6.42 1.01 -18.28
N ARG A 26 7.41 0.12 -18.34
CA ARG A 26 7.75 -0.87 -17.30
C ARG A 26 9.05 -0.52 -16.55
N LEU A 27 9.58 0.69 -16.69
CA LEU A 27 10.80 1.11 -16.01
C LEU A 27 10.78 2.60 -15.70
N TYR A 28 10.54 2.92 -14.44
CA TYR A 28 10.60 4.28 -13.90
C TYR A 28 11.78 4.38 -12.94
N TYR A 29 12.49 5.49 -13.04
CA TYR A 29 13.60 5.85 -12.16
C TYR A 29 13.32 7.15 -11.44
N GLY A 30 13.68 7.20 -10.17
CA GLY A 30 13.61 8.42 -9.36
C GLY A 30 14.81 8.56 -8.44
N ARG A 31 15.34 9.77 -8.35
CA ARG A 31 16.40 10.15 -7.43
C ARG A 31 15.93 11.23 -6.48
N PHE A 32 16.08 10.95 -5.19
CA PHE A 32 15.63 11.81 -4.11
C PHE A 32 16.80 12.21 -3.22
N ILE A 33 16.71 13.40 -2.62
CA ILE A 33 17.68 13.90 -1.65
C ILE A 33 16.96 14.24 -0.36
N LEU A 34 17.57 13.88 0.77
CA LEU A 34 17.16 14.29 2.11
C LEU A 34 18.35 14.98 2.79
N SER A 35 18.17 16.21 3.25
CA SER A 35 19.22 17.03 3.83
C SER A 35 18.62 18.23 4.60
N PRO A 36 19.32 18.78 5.64
CA PRO A 36 20.56 18.31 6.26
C PRO A 36 20.30 17.20 7.29
N LEU A 37 21.20 16.25 7.41
CA LEU A 37 21.15 15.19 8.41
C LEU A 37 22.37 15.27 9.32
N MET A 38 22.22 14.84 10.57
CA MET A 38 23.34 14.69 11.49
C MET A 38 24.15 13.45 11.11
N LYS A 39 25.41 13.42 11.52
CA LYS A 39 26.31 12.29 11.26
C LYS A 39 25.71 10.96 11.74
N GLY A 40 25.62 10.00 10.84
CA GLY A 40 25.08 8.66 11.08
C GLY A 40 23.57 8.54 10.84
N GLN A 41 22.80 9.63 10.80
CA GLN A 41 21.35 9.57 10.52
C GLN A 41 21.06 9.15 9.08
N ALA A 42 21.90 9.58 8.14
CA ALA A 42 21.73 9.24 6.73
C ALA A 42 21.84 7.75 6.50
N ASP A 43 22.75 7.06 7.17
CA ASP A 43 22.92 5.61 7.05
C ASP A 43 21.72 4.86 7.65
N THR A 44 21.30 5.25 8.85
CA THR A 44 20.12 4.66 9.50
C THR A 44 18.86 4.76 8.63
N ILE A 45 18.60 5.94 8.08
CA ILE A 45 17.44 6.17 7.20
C ILE A 45 17.61 5.41 5.88
N GLY A 46 18.81 5.45 5.28
CA GLY A 46 19.11 4.81 4.00
C GLY A 46 18.92 3.30 4.05
N ILE A 47 19.44 2.64 5.09
CA ILE A 47 19.27 1.20 5.30
C ILE A 47 17.80 0.84 5.50
N ALA A 48 17.10 1.56 6.40
CA ALA A 48 15.70 1.29 6.69
C ALA A 48 14.82 1.46 5.45
N MET A 49 14.99 2.56 4.72
CA MET A 49 14.24 2.85 3.49
C MET A 49 14.51 1.84 2.39
N ARG A 50 15.77 1.47 2.17
CA ARG A 50 16.11 0.44 1.18
C ARG A 50 15.45 -0.89 1.49
N ARG A 51 15.48 -1.33 2.74
CA ARG A 51 14.84 -2.58 3.18
C ARG A 51 13.33 -2.53 3.02
N ALA A 52 12.70 -1.42 3.41
CA ALA A 52 11.26 -1.23 3.26
C ALA A 52 10.82 -1.20 1.79
N LEU A 53 11.56 -0.50 0.93
CA LEU A 53 11.30 -0.46 -0.51
C LEU A 53 11.36 -1.85 -1.15
N LEU A 54 12.35 -2.67 -0.81
CA LEU A 54 12.55 -3.98 -1.43
C LEU A 54 11.69 -5.08 -0.81
N GLY A 55 11.29 -4.98 0.46
CA GLY A 55 10.65 -6.08 1.19
C GLY A 55 9.21 -5.83 1.62
N GLU A 56 8.80 -4.57 1.81
CA GLU A 56 7.51 -4.27 2.44
C GLU A 56 6.43 -3.77 1.45
N ILE A 57 6.82 -3.41 0.23
CA ILE A 57 5.87 -2.93 -0.78
C ILE A 57 5.16 -4.11 -1.43
N GLU A 58 3.84 -4.04 -1.49
CA GLU A 58 3.00 -5.05 -2.10
C GLU A 58 2.92 -4.87 -3.62
N GLY A 59 2.91 -5.98 -4.34
CA GLY A 59 2.69 -6.03 -5.79
C GLY A 59 1.48 -6.89 -6.14
N THR A 60 1.05 -6.82 -7.39
CA THR A 60 -0.07 -7.60 -7.92
C THR A 60 0.41 -8.45 -9.08
N CYS A 61 0.16 -9.77 -9.01
CA CYS A 61 0.60 -10.75 -10.01
C CYS A 61 -0.45 -11.82 -10.25
N ILE A 62 -0.35 -12.50 -11.39
CA ILE A 62 -1.10 -13.72 -11.67
C ILE A 62 -0.48 -14.86 -10.88
N THR A 63 -1.27 -15.57 -10.09
CA THR A 63 -0.83 -16.71 -9.27
C THR A 63 -1.27 -18.05 -9.82
N ARG A 64 -2.36 -18.07 -10.59
CA ARG A 64 -2.90 -19.29 -11.15
C ARG A 64 -3.56 -19.04 -12.50
N VAL A 65 -3.41 -20.01 -13.39
CA VAL A 65 -4.04 -20.04 -14.70
C VAL A 65 -4.86 -21.32 -14.84
N LYS A 66 -6.09 -21.21 -15.30
CA LYS A 66 -6.95 -22.36 -15.58
C LYS A 66 -7.36 -22.37 -17.04
N SER A 67 -7.09 -23.51 -17.73
CA SER A 67 -7.50 -23.74 -19.09
C SER A 67 -8.13 -25.14 -19.21
N GLU A 68 -9.29 -25.22 -19.84
CA GLU A 68 -10.04 -26.48 -19.96
C GLU A 68 -9.48 -27.43 -21.03
N LYS A 69 -8.69 -26.92 -21.97
CA LYS A 69 -8.20 -27.64 -23.16
C LYS A 69 -6.77 -28.19 -23.03
N VAL A 70 -6.16 -28.08 -21.88
CA VAL A 70 -4.74 -28.38 -21.70
C VAL A 70 -4.59 -29.55 -20.74
N SER A 71 -3.79 -30.56 -21.11
CA SER A 71 -3.52 -31.73 -20.28
C SER A 71 -2.34 -31.55 -19.33
N HIS A 72 -1.29 -30.81 -19.75
CA HIS A 72 -0.12 -30.50 -18.95
C HIS A 72 0.58 -29.23 -19.48
N GLU A 73 1.41 -28.60 -18.65
CA GLU A 73 2.05 -27.31 -18.95
C GLU A 73 3.01 -27.33 -20.16
N TYR A 74 3.57 -28.47 -20.49
CA TYR A 74 4.48 -28.64 -21.65
C TYR A 74 3.75 -29.09 -22.93
N SER A 75 2.43 -29.08 -22.93
CA SER A 75 1.65 -29.41 -24.13
C SER A 75 1.59 -28.23 -25.09
N THR A 76 1.29 -28.55 -26.35
CA THR A 76 0.95 -27.57 -27.37
C THR A 76 -0.54 -27.60 -27.65
N ILE A 77 -1.11 -26.45 -27.98
CA ILE A 77 -2.51 -26.33 -28.38
C ILE A 77 -2.56 -26.21 -29.90
N ALA A 78 -3.29 -27.08 -30.57
CA ALA A 78 -3.43 -27.04 -32.03
C ALA A 78 -3.97 -25.66 -32.45
N GLY A 79 -3.31 -25.03 -33.45
CA GLY A 79 -3.65 -23.68 -33.92
C GLY A 79 -3.09 -22.53 -33.12
N ILE A 80 -2.27 -22.78 -32.09
CA ILE A 80 -1.49 -21.76 -31.37
C ILE A 80 0.00 -22.00 -31.61
N GLN A 81 0.75 -20.95 -31.85
CA GLN A 81 2.17 -21.03 -32.13
C GLN A 81 2.99 -21.38 -30.89
N GLU A 82 2.67 -20.74 -29.76
CA GLU A 82 3.38 -20.90 -28.50
C GLU A 82 2.92 -22.17 -27.76
N SER A 83 3.84 -22.79 -27.04
CA SER A 83 3.53 -23.83 -26.07
C SER A 83 2.80 -23.24 -24.85
N VAL A 84 2.10 -24.10 -24.09
CA VAL A 84 1.42 -23.65 -22.86
C VAL A 84 2.42 -23.02 -21.89
N HIS A 85 3.61 -23.60 -21.76
CA HIS A 85 4.66 -23.08 -20.91
C HIS A 85 5.09 -21.64 -21.30
N GLU A 86 5.25 -21.37 -22.60
CA GLU A 86 5.56 -20.03 -23.10
C GLU A 86 4.43 -19.04 -22.81
N ILE A 87 3.17 -19.46 -22.97
CA ILE A 87 2.02 -18.63 -22.60
C ILE A 87 2.05 -18.31 -21.10
N LEU A 88 2.33 -19.29 -20.22
CA LEU A 88 2.45 -19.07 -18.79
C LEU A 88 3.59 -18.09 -18.44
N MET A 89 4.72 -18.19 -19.14
CA MET A 89 5.84 -17.25 -18.96
C MET A 89 5.49 -15.84 -19.42
N ASN A 90 4.80 -15.69 -20.55
CA ASN A 90 4.31 -14.40 -21.04
C ASN A 90 3.30 -13.77 -20.05
N LEU A 91 2.40 -14.58 -19.48
CA LEU A 91 1.44 -14.13 -18.46
C LEU A 91 2.14 -13.72 -17.15
N LYS A 92 3.20 -14.41 -16.74
CA LYS A 92 4.01 -14.08 -15.56
C LYS A 92 4.65 -12.71 -15.65
N GLU A 93 5.00 -12.27 -16.85
CA GLU A 93 5.65 -10.99 -17.08
C GLU A 93 4.71 -9.79 -17.07
N ILE A 94 3.39 -10.00 -17.09
CA ILE A 94 2.41 -8.90 -17.09
C ILE A 94 2.46 -8.16 -15.76
N VAL A 95 2.60 -6.83 -15.85
CA VAL A 95 2.64 -5.94 -14.69
C VAL A 95 1.28 -5.31 -14.49
N PHE A 96 0.74 -5.47 -13.29
CA PHE A 96 -0.55 -4.90 -12.88
C PHE A 96 -0.34 -3.75 -11.91
N ARG A 97 -1.24 -2.75 -12.00
CA ARG A 97 -1.45 -1.72 -11.00
C ARG A 97 -2.82 -1.98 -10.35
N SER A 98 -2.86 -2.13 -9.04
CA SER A 98 -4.10 -2.48 -8.35
C SER A 98 -4.15 -1.89 -6.95
N ASN A 99 -5.36 -1.51 -6.53
CA ASN A 99 -5.68 -1.15 -5.14
C ASN A 99 -6.47 -2.28 -4.45
N LEU A 100 -6.38 -3.47 -4.97
CA LEU A 100 -7.15 -4.64 -4.54
C LEU A 100 -6.59 -5.21 -3.23
N TYR A 101 -7.47 -5.71 -2.37
CA TYR A 101 -7.09 -6.55 -1.24
C TYR A 101 -7.63 -7.96 -1.48
N GLY A 102 -6.72 -8.96 -1.48
CA GLY A 102 -7.07 -10.36 -1.66
C GLY A 102 -6.89 -10.86 -3.09
N THR A 103 -7.66 -11.87 -3.46
CA THR A 103 -7.65 -12.52 -4.77
C THR A 103 -8.80 -12.04 -5.64
N CYS A 104 -8.59 -11.96 -6.94
CA CYS A 104 -9.63 -11.69 -7.92
C CYS A 104 -9.45 -12.54 -9.17
N ASP A 105 -10.57 -12.77 -9.86
CA ASP A 105 -10.61 -13.51 -11.12
C ASP A 105 -10.57 -12.55 -12.32
N ALA A 106 -9.80 -12.94 -13.34
CA ALA A 106 -9.78 -12.31 -14.64
C ALA A 106 -9.92 -13.39 -15.72
N SER A 107 -10.20 -13.01 -16.95
CA SER A 107 -10.33 -13.95 -18.05
C SER A 107 -9.83 -13.38 -19.36
N ILE A 108 -9.32 -14.26 -20.20
CA ILE A 108 -9.01 -14.01 -21.59
C ILE A 108 -9.94 -14.89 -22.41
N CYS A 109 -10.64 -14.33 -23.39
CA CYS A 109 -11.45 -15.12 -24.32
C CYS A 109 -11.40 -14.45 -25.70
N VAL A 110 -10.50 -14.96 -26.55
CA VAL A 110 -10.23 -14.43 -27.88
C VAL A 110 -10.44 -15.49 -28.93
N ARG A 111 -10.98 -15.09 -30.09
CA ARG A 111 -11.15 -15.94 -31.26
C ARG A 111 -10.14 -15.55 -32.32
N GLY A 112 -9.33 -16.52 -32.76
CA GLY A 112 -8.35 -16.36 -33.83
C GLY A 112 -8.96 -16.27 -35.22
N PRO A 113 -8.11 -16.09 -36.25
CA PRO A 113 -6.65 -15.91 -36.16
C PRO A 113 -6.25 -14.51 -35.72
N GLY A 114 -5.10 -14.37 -35.02
CA GLY A 114 -4.56 -13.10 -34.58
C GLY A 114 -3.66 -13.20 -33.38
N TYR A 115 -3.11 -12.06 -32.95
CA TYR A 115 -2.28 -11.97 -31.75
C TYR A 115 -3.14 -11.68 -30.52
N VAL A 116 -2.89 -12.41 -29.45
CA VAL A 116 -3.46 -12.16 -28.14
C VAL A 116 -2.46 -11.35 -27.31
N THR A 117 -2.93 -10.23 -26.82
CA THR A 117 -2.11 -9.29 -26.04
C THR A 117 -2.71 -9.07 -24.65
N ALA A 118 -1.98 -8.39 -23.79
CA ALA A 118 -2.48 -8.07 -22.45
C ALA A 118 -3.77 -7.23 -22.46
N GLN A 119 -4.05 -6.50 -23.55
CA GLN A 119 -5.30 -5.75 -23.74
C GLN A 119 -6.55 -6.65 -23.77
N ASP A 120 -6.39 -7.90 -24.17
CA ASP A 120 -7.50 -8.85 -24.31
C ASP A 120 -7.93 -9.49 -22.98
N ILE A 121 -7.25 -9.12 -21.89
CA ILE A 121 -7.59 -9.58 -20.54
C ILE A 121 -8.77 -8.77 -20.02
N VAL A 122 -9.86 -9.43 -19.70
CA VAL A 122 -11.00 -8.84 -19.01
C VAL A 122 -10.69 -8.78 -17.52
N LEU A 123 -10.46 -7.57 -17.02
CA LEU A 123 -10.07 -7.30 -15.65
C LEU A 123 -11.23 -6.77 -14.82
N PRO A 124 -11.20 -6.99 -13.49
CA PRO A 124 -12.09 -6.28 -12.57
C PRO A 124 -11.76 -4.78 -12.51
N PRO A 125 -12.73 -3.92 -12.12
CA PRO A 125 -12.60 -2.46 -12.22
C PRO A 125 -11.49 -1.81 -11.38
N TYR A 126 -10.84 -2.57 -10.50
CA TYR A 126 -9.79 -2.06 -9.60
C TYR A 126 -8.37 -2.48 -10.00
N VAL A 127 -8.23 -3.17 -11.14
CA VAL A 127 -6.96 -3.69 -11.65
C VAL A 127 -6.72 -3.13 -13.04
N GLU A 128 -5.54 -2.56 -13.27
CA GLU A 128 -5.11 -2.01 -14.55
C GLU A 128 -3.81 -2.68 -15.00
N ILE A 129 -3.63 -2.83 -16.31
CA ILE A 129 -2.40 -3.32 -16.91
C ILE A 129 -1.52 -2.13 -17.26
N VAL A 130 -0.25 -2.20 -16.88
CA VAL A 130 0.73 -1.15 -17.16
C VAL A 130 1.10 -1.09 -18.65
N ASP A 131 1.25 -2.25 -19.28
CA ASP A 131 1.56 -2.35 -20.71
C ASP A 131 0.59 -3.27 -21.44
N ASN A 132 -0.40 -2.67 -22.09
CA ASN A 132 -1.44 -3.36 -22.85
C ASN A 132 -0.92 -4.05 -24.13
N THR A 133 0.29 -3.69 -24.59
CA THR A 133 0.84 -4.22 -25.84
C THR A 133 1.64 -5.50 -25.66
N GLN A 134 1.77 -5.99 -24.41
CA GLN A 134 2.52 -7.20 -24.12
C GLN A 134 1.88 -8.41 -24.79
N HIS A 135 2.69 -9.17 -25.52
CA HIS A 135 2.29 -10.37 -26.21
C HIS A 135 2.03 -11.54 -25.25
N ILE A 136 0.97 -12.30 -25.50
CA ILE A 136 0.61 -13.50 -24.72
C ILE A 136 0.69 -14.74 -25.61
N ALA A 137 -0.01 -14.75 -26.76
CA ALA A 137 -0.08 -15.87 -27.65
C ALA A 137 -0.41 -15.46 -29.09
N SER A 138 -0.07 -16.31 -30.08
CA SER A 138 -0.37 -16.13 -31.48
C SER A 138 -1.31 -17.23 -31.98
N LEU A 139 -2.53 -16.87 -32.34
CA LEU A 139 -3.53 -17.79 -32.88
C LEU A 139 -3.39 -17.86 -34.40
N MET A 140 -3.02 -19.03 -34.94
CA MET A 140 -2.85 -19.26 -36.38
C MET A 140 -4.14 -19.68 -37.04
N GLU A 141 -5.04 -20.29 -36.30
CA GLU A 141 -6.32 -20.84 -36.78
C GLU A 141 -7.51 -20.16 -36.12
N PRO A 142 -8.72 -20.27 -36.67
CA PRO A 142 -9.95 -19.73 -36.07
C PRO A 142 -10.41 -20.52 -34.85
N ILE A 143 -9.57 -20.61 -33.84
CA ILE A 143 -9.85 -21.30 -32.58
C ILE A 143 -10.19 -20.28 -31.47
N ASN A 144 -10.93 -20.75 -30.47
CA ASN A 144 -11.21 -19.95 -29.29
C ASN A 144 -10.20 -20.29 -28.18
N LEU A 145 -9.45 -19.29 -27.74
CA LEU A 145 -8.59 -19.38 -26.56
C LEU A 145 -9.30 -18.72 -25.38
N CYS A 146 -9.77 -19.55 -24.42
CA CYS A 146 -10.37 -19.08 -23.18
C CYS A 146 -9.51 -19.55 -22.00
N ILE A 147 -9.03 -18.60 -21.23
CA ILE A 147 -8.16 -18.81 -20.07
C ILE A 147 -8.75 -18.03 -18.90
N ARG A 148 -8.84 -18.65 -17.74
CA ARG A 148 -9.17 -17.96 -16.48
C ARG A 148 -7.89 -17.71 -15.71
N LEU A 149 -7.78 -16.52 -15.13
CA LEU A 149 -6.61 -16.04 -14.39
C LEU A 149 -7.03 -15.71 -12.96
N GLU A 150 -6.25 -16.14 -12.01
CA GLU A 150 -6.37 -15.71 -10.61
C GLU A 150 -5.26 -14.72 -10.32
N ILE A 151 -5.64 -13.50 -9.94
CA ILE A 151 -4.74 -12.38 -9.64
C ILE A 151 -4.76 -12.16 -8.14
N GLU A 152 -3.58 -12.01 -7.54
CA GLU A 152 -3.42 -11.81 -6.11
C GLU A 152 -2.50 -10.61 -5.84
N ARG A 153 -2.77 -9.87 -4.77
CA ARG A 153 -1.87 -8.85 -4.23
C ARG A 153 -1.23 -9.36 -2.96
N ASN A 154 0.11 -9.37 -2.94
CA ASN A 154 0.89 -9.89 -1.82
C ASN A 154 2.27 -9.21 -1.77
N ARG A 155 3.14 -9.65 -0.86
CA ARG A 155 4.53 -9.19 -0.71
C ARG A 155 5.52 -10.30 -1.02
N GLY A 156 6.71 -9.90 -1.52
CA GLY A 156 7.80 -10.80 -1.78
C GLY A 156 7.57 -11.67 -3.01
N TYR A 157 7.84 -12.95 -2.90
CA TYR A 157 7.63 -13.91 -3.99
C TYR A 157 7.00 -15.20 -3.46
N LEU A 158 6.22 -15.84 -4.31
CA LEU A 158 5.57 -17.10 -4.03
C LEU A 158 5.98 -18.12 -5.08
N ILE A 159 6.75 -19.14 -4.65
CA ILE A 159 7.08 -20.32 -5.47
C ILE A 159 6.03 -21.36 -5.14
N LYS A 160 5.25 -21.77 -6.13
CA LYS A 160 4.27 -22.85 -5.96
C LYS A 160 4.89 -24.17 -6.39
N THR A 161 4.87 -25.15 -5.50
CA THR A 161 5.23 -26.52 -5.84
C THR A 161 4.19 -27.10 -6.80
N PRO A 162 4.60 -27.75 -7.89
CA PRO A 162 3.67 -28.42 -8.79
C PRO A 162 2.97 -29.55 -8.03
N GLN A 163 1.71 -29.35 -7.73
CA GLN A 163 0.83 -30.42 -7.30
C GLN A 163 0.19 -31.00 -8.56
N ASN A 164 -0.06 -32.31 -8.59
CA ASN A 164 -0.77 -32.94 -9.71
C ASN A 164 -2.21 -32.42 -9.79
N PHE A 165 -2.37 -31.34 -10.51
CA PHE A 165 -3.69 -30.72 -10.71
C PHE A 165 -4.44 -31.49 -11.80
N GLN A 166 -5.36 -32.32 -11.40
CA GLN A 166 -6.30 -33.00 -12.32
C GLN A 166 -7.33 -32.02 -12.93
N ASP A 167 -7.36 -30.78 -12.46
CA ASP A 167 -8.40 -29.78 -12.79
C ASP A 167 -8.03 -28.81 -13.94
N GLY A 168 -6.93 -29.02 -14.66
CA GLY A 168 -6.46 -28.08 -15.70
C GLY A 168 -6.05 -26.71 -15.16
N SER A 169 -5.66 -26.63 -13.88
CA SER A 169 -5.21 -25.43 -13.21
C SER A 169 -3.69 -25.46 -13.04
N TYR A 170 -3.00 -24.42 -13.54
CA TYR A 170 -1.55 -24.29 -13.51
C TYR A 170 -1.14 -23.17 -12.57
N PRO A 171 -0.41 -23.45 -11.49
CA PRO A 171 0.15 -22.40 -10.64
C PRO A 171 1.32 -21.74 -11.36
N ILE A 172 1.42 -20.40 -11.23
CA ILE A 172 2.54 -19.61 -11.72
C ILE A 172 3.31 -19.09 -10.52
N ASP A 173 4.65 -19.12 -10.59
CA ASP A 173 5.49 -18.43 -9.63
C ASP A 173 5.25 -16.93 -9.72
N ALA A 174 4.82 -16.33 -8.63
CA ALA A 174 4.49 -14.90 -8.59
C ALA A 174 5.57 -14.10 -7.88
N VAL A 175 5.98 -12.97 -8.49
CA VAL A 175 6.94 -12.02 -7.92
C VAL A 175 6.21 -10.71 -7.63
N PHE A 176 5.82 -10.53 -6.38
CA PHE A 176 5.04 -9.38 -5.91
C PHE A 176 5.94 -8.17 -5.56
N MET A 177 7.00 -7.94 -6.33
CA MET A 177 7.97 -6.88 -6.08
C MET A 177 7.87 -5.79 -7.14
N PRO A 178 7.17 -4.66 -6.85
CA PRO A 178 7.09 -3.54 -7.78
C PRO A 178 8.40 -2.76 -7.89
N ILE A 179 9.25 -2.83 -6.87
CA ILE A 179 10.57 -2.19 -6.86
C ILE A 179 11.61 -3.15 -7.41
N ARG A 180 12.22 -2.78 -8.55
CA ARG A 180 13.28 -3.57 -9.16
C ARG A 180 14.62 -3.39 -8.48
N ASN A 181 14.91 -2.14 -8.07
CA ASN A 181 16.14 -1.82 -7.35
C ASN A 181 15.94 -0.57 -6.49
N ALA A 182 16.67 -0.52 -5.38
CA ALA A 182 16.73 0.64 -4.50
C ALA A 182 18.15 0.76 -3.96
N ASN A 183 18.79 1.90 -4.20
CA ASN A 183 20.13 2.21 -3.71
C ASN A 183 20.12 3.51 -2.91
N TYR A 184 21.10 3.65 -2.01
CA TYR A 184 21.35 4.90 -1.33
C TYR A 184 22.84 5.22 -1.31
N SER A 185 23.16 6.50 -1.28
CA SER A 185 24.51 6.99 -1.10
C SER A 185 24.51 8.20 -0.15
N ILE A 186 25.60 8.38 0.56
CA ILE A 186 25.74 9.41 1.57
C ILE A 186 26.90 10.31 1.20
N HIS A 187 26.66 11.63 1.26
CA HIS A 187 27.69 12.62 1.07
C HIS A 187 27.78 13.51 2.32
N SER A 188 28.98 13.57 2.91
CA SER A 188 29.24 14.46 4.05
C SER A 188 29.73 15.82 3.56
N TYR A 189 29.27 16.89 4.19
CA TYR A 189 29.72 18.25 3.93
C TYR A 189 29.83 19.05 5.25
N GLY A 190 30.46 20.20 5.19
CA GLY A 190 30.69 21.09 6.35
C GLY A 190 32.15 21.21 6.71
N ASN A 191 32.47 22.21 7.55
CA ASN A 191 33.81 22.51 7.99
C ASN A 191 33.97 22.21 9.49
N GLY A 192 35.00 21.44 9.82
CA GLY A 192 35.42 21.22 11.22
C GLY A 192 34.44 20.36 12.02
N ASN A 193 33.88 20.89 13.10
CA ASN A 193 33.08 20.17 14.08
C ASN A 193 31.62 19.94 13.66
N GLU A 194 31.11 20.65 12.65
CA GLU A 194 29.73 20.55 12.16
C GLU A 194 29.67 19.82 10.83
N LYS A 195 29.94 18.50 10.85
CA LYS A 195 29.74 17.64 9.68
C LYS A 195 28.27 17.27 9.56
N GLN A 196 27.68 17.66 8.46
CA GLN A 196 26.32 17.26 8.06
C GLN A 196 26.38 16.26 6.93
N GLU A 197 25.29 15.49 6.78
CA GLU A 197 25.16 14.46 5.75
C GLU A 197 23.99 14.76 4.82
N ILE A 198 24.15 14.34 3.58
CA ILE A 198 23.12 14.34 2.56
C ILE A 198 22.88 12.89 2.18
N LEU A 199 21.64 12.44 2.28
CA LEU A 199 21.22 11.14 1.81
C LEU A 199 20.67 11.26 0.38
N PHE A 200 21.21 10.45 -0.53
CA PHE A 200 20.68 10.25 -1.85
C PHE A 200 20.00 8.88 -1.89
N LEU A 201 18.78 8.85 -2.38
CA LEU A 201 17.99 7.63 -2.60
C LEU A 201 17.68 7.50 -4.09
N GLU A 202 17.97 6.33 -4.66
CA GLU A 202 17.69 5.99 -6.05
C GLU A 202 16.74 4.79 -6.09
N ILE A 203 15.64 4.92 -6.81
CA ILE A 203 14.55 3.94 -6.84
C ILE A 203 14.22 3.62 -8.30
N TRP A 204 14.21 2.32 -8.64
CA TRP A 204 13.73 1.79 -9.92
C TRP A 204 12.48 0.98 -9.70
N THR A 205 11.41 1.30 -10.42
CA THR A 205 10.14 0.58 -10.32
C THR A 205 9.79 -0.10 -11.65
N ASN A 206 8.90 -1.08 -11.58
CA ASN A 206 8.40 -1.81 -12.75
C ASN A 206 7.26 -1.10 -13.51
N GLY A 207 6.92 0.14 -13.14
CA GLY A 207 5.83 0.92 -13.74
C GLY A 207 4.48 0.78 -13.04
N SER A 208 4.29 -0.20 -12.16
CA SER A 208 3.05 -0.30 -11.35
C SER A 208 2.91 0.83 -10.34
N LEU A 209 4.04 1.32 -9.81
CA LEU A 209 4.14 2.46 -8.92
C LEU A 209 5.14 3.47 -9.46
N THR A 210 4.89 4.74 -9.25
CA THR A 210 5.91 5.78 -9.46
C THR A 210 6.92 5.74 -8.31
N PRO A 211 8.19 6.14 -8.54
CA PRO A 211 9.21 6.19 -7.48
C PRO A 211 8.80 7.04 -6.26
N LYS A 212 8.00 8.08 -6.49
CA LYS A 212 7.47 8.92 -5.42
C LYS A 212 6.40 8.20 -4.60
N GLU A 213 5.46 7.51 -5.25
CA GLU A 213 4.45 6.68 -4.57
C GLU A 213 5.13 5.57 -3.76
N ALA A 214 6.14 4.90 -4.34
CA ALA A 214 6.92 3.88 -3.66
C ALA A 214 7.60 4.41 -2.39
N LEU A 215 8.21 5.61 -2.46
CA LEU A 215 8.83 6.25 -1.30
C LEU A 215 7.80 6.55 -0.20
N HIS A 216 6.63 7.05 -0.57
CA HIS A 216 5.56 7.32 0.39
C HIS A 216 5.01 6.03 1.02
N GLU A 217 4.80 4.98 0.23
CA GLU A 217 4.30 3.69 0.71
C GLU A 217 5.30 3.01 1.66
N ALA A 218 6.59 2.99 1.30
CA ALA A 218 7.66 2.48 2.16
C ALA A 218 7.74 3.24 3.49
N SER A 219 7.65 4.57 3.46
CA SER A 219 7.65 5.40 4.68
C SER A 219 6.45 5.10 5.58
N ARG A 220 5.26 4.93 4.99
CA ARG A 220 4.04 4.57 5.72
C ARG A 220 4.16 3.20 6.37
N ASN A 221 4.67 2.21 5.64
CA ASN A 221 4.86 0.87 6.15
C ASN A 221 5.86 0.84 7.32
N LEU A 222 6.94 1.62 7.24
CA LEU A 222 7.87 1.77 8.36
C LEU A 222 7.21 2.41 9.59
N ILE A 223 6.43 3.47 9.40
CA ILE A 223 5.68 4.10 10.50
C ILE A 223 4.72 3.08 11.13
N ASP A 224 3.99 2.32 10.32
CA ASP A 224 3.03 1.32 10.81
C ASP A 224 3.72 0.18 11.58
N LEU A 225 4.96 -0.18 11.23
CA LEU A 225 5.77 -1.14 11.97
C LEU A 225 6.30 -0.56 13.30
N PHE A 226 6.79 0.67 13.29
CA PHE A 226 7.38 1.27 14.48
C PHE A 226 6.36 1.78 15.49
N ILE A 227 5.16 2.16 15.05
CA ILE A 227 4.09 2.65 15.94
C ILE A 227 3.69 1.61 16.98
N LEU A 228 3.86 0.32 16.70
CA LEU A 228 3.59 -0.75 17.63
C LEU A 228 4.46 -0.68 18.89
N PHE A 229 5.72 -0.23 18.77
CA PHE A 229 6.62 -0.09 19.89
C PHE A 229 6.24 1.08 20.82
N LEU A 230 5.57 2.10 20.29
CA LEU A 230 5.11 3.24 21.10
C LEU A 230 3.91 2.89 21.97
N HIS A 231 3.13 1.87 21.60
CA HIS A 231 1.89 1.48 22.32
C HIS A 231 2.06 0.23 23.20
N MET A 232 3.26 -0.39 23.23
CA MET A 232 3.49 -1.60 24.05
C MET A 232 3.42 -1.36 25.56
N GLU A 233 3.61 -0.13 26.03
CA GLU A 233 3.59 0.20 27.46
C GLU A 233 2.17 0.29 28.04
N GLU A 234 1.16 0.62 27.22
CA GLU A 234 -0.23 0.77 27.68
C GLU A 234 -0.92 -0.58 27.90
N GLU A 235 -0.53 -1.66 27.20
CA GLU A 235 -1.12 -2.99 27.34
C GLU A 235 -0.58 -3.78 28.55
N ASN A 236 0.62 -3.48 29.05
CA ASN A 236 1.24 -4.23 30.14
C ASN A 236 0.64 -3.93 31.52
N SER A 237 -0.14 -2.87 31.68
CA SER A 237 -0.82 -2.54 32.95
C SER A 237 -2.05 -3.41 33.22
N HIS A 238 -2.53 -4.21 32.26
CA HIS A 238 -3.69 -5.08 32.41
C HIS A 238 -3.40 -6.60 32.35
N LEU A 239 -2.11 -7.02 32.27
CA LEU A 239 -1.73 -8.43 32.06
C LEU A 239 -1.09 -9.12 33.27
N GLU A 240 -1.23 -8.62 34.51
CA GLU A 240 -0.69 -9.31 35.69
C GLU A 240 -1.46 -10.56 36.12
N ASN A 241 -2.51 -10.98 35.43
CA ASN A 241 -3.25 -12.18 35.81
C ASN A 241 -3.64 -13.06 34.63
N ASN A 242 -2.67 -13.70 33.92
CA ASN A 242 -2.93 -15.01 33.30
C ASN A 242 -1.67 -15.57 32.65
N GLN A 243 -0.96 -16.42 33.39
CA GLN A 243 0.09 -17.28 32.84
C GLN A 243 -0.55 -18.43 32.05
N HIS A 244 -0.66 -18.31 30.74
CA HIS A 244 -0.76 -19.46 29.84
C HIS A 244 -0.01 -19.14 28.53
N MET A 245 1.07 -19.86 28.32
CA MET A 245 1.85 -19.86 27.08
C MET A 245 0.95 -20.24 25.90
N ILE A 246 0.90 -19.37 24.89
CA ILE A 246 0.19 -19.63 23.64
C ILE A 246 1.24 -19.77 22.52
N PRO A 247 1.22 -20.85 21.74
CA PRO A 247 2.15 -21.00 20.60
C PRO A 247 1.85 -19.97 19.51
N LEU A 248 2.88 -19.30 19.02
CA LEU A 248 2.80 -18.33 17.91
C LEU A 248 2.34 -19.04 16.61
N ALA A 249 1.11 -18.81 16.21
CA ALA A 249 0.61 -19.19 14.91
C ALA A 249 0.57 -17.96 13.96
N PRO A 250 0.98 -18.08 12.70
CA PRO A 250 1.13 -16.95 11.78
C PRO A 250 -0.19 -16.28 11.34
N PHE A 251 -1.34 -16.78 11.78
CA PHE A 251 -2.66 -16.27 11.38
C PHE A 251 -3.20 -15.10 12.22
N ILE A 252 -2.55 -14.74 13.33
CA ILE A 252 -3.05 -13.71 14.28
C ILE A 252 -2.80 -12.27 13.78
N PHE A 253 -1.91 -12.08 12.79
CA PHE A 253 -1.53 -10.76 12.30
C PHE A 253 -2.65 -10.01 11.56
N ARG A 254 -3.50 -10.70 10.82
CA ARG A 254 -4.55 -10.08 9.99
C ARG A 254 -5.70 -9.51 10.85
N ASP A 255 -6.13 -10.27 11.84
CA ASP A 255 -7.21 -9.83 12.77
C ASP A 255 -6.74 -8.70 13.70
N LYS A 256 -5.45 -8.70 14.10
CA LYS A 256 -4.86 -7.59 14.87
C LYS A 256 -4.74 -6.31 14.02
N LEU A 257 -4.39 -6.41 12.74
CA LEU A 257 -4.32 -5.25 11.84
C LEU A 257 -5.70 -4.61 11.59
N ASP A 258 -6.77 -5.40 11.50
CA ASP A 258 -8.12 -4.86 11.35
C ASP A 258 -8.65 -4.24 12.65
N LYS A 259 -8.29 -4.79 13.82
CA LYS A 259 -8.52 -4.15 15.12
C LYS A 259 -7.71 -2.87 15.29
N LEU A 260 -6.44 -2.85 14.84
CA LEU A 260 -5.59 -1.65 14.87
C LEU A 260 -6.06 -0.57 13.89
N ARG A 261 -6.66 -0.95 12.74
CA ARG A 261 -7.30 0.02 11.83
C ARG A 261 -8.55 0.65 12.44
N LYS A 262 -9.33 -0.10 13.24
CA LYS A 262 -10.42 0.47 14.04
C LYS A 262 -9.87 1.37 15.15
N ASN A 263 -8.83 0.95 15.86
CA ASN A 263 -8.16 1.75 16.88
C ASN A 263 -7.47 3.00 16.31
N LYS A 264 -6.95 2.97 15.06
CA LYS A 264 -6.42 4.18 14.39
C LYS A 264 -7.45 5.29 14.24
N LYS A 265 -8.72 4.94 13.96
CA LYS A 265 -9.80 5.92 13.92
C LYS A 265 -10.09 6.49 15.31
N GLU A 266 -10.07 5.64 16.35
CA GLU A 266 -10.24 6.07 17.73
C GLU A 266 -9.07 6.91 18.24
N ILE A 267 -7.84 6.57 17.91
CA ILE A 267 -6.63 7.33 18.31
C ILE A 267 -6.61 8.69 17.60
N ALA A 268 -6.96 8.76 16.32
CA ALA A 268 -7.09 10.03 15.60
C ALA A 268 -8.17 10.92 16.24
N LEU A 269 -9.29 10.34 16.66
CA LEU A 269 -10.37 11.06 17.32
C LEU A 269 -10.02 11.47 18.77
N LYS A 270 -9.15 10.71 19.46
CA LYS A 270 -8.59 11.08 20.78
C LYS A 270 -7.59 12.24 20.70
N SER A 271 -6.89 12.39 19.58
CA SER A 271 -5.92 13.47 19.39
C SER A 271 -6.52 14.79 18.95
N ILE A 272 -7.81 14.81 18.56
CA ILE A 272 -8.51 16.03 18.18
C ILE A 272 -9.24 16.58 19.41
N PHE A 273 -8.78 17.73 19.90
CA PHE A 273 -9.41 18.44 21.00
C PHE A 273 -10.59 19.28 20.47
N ILE A 274 -11.60 19.48 21.33
CA ILE A 274 -12.79 20.27 21.01
C ILE A 274 -12.43 21.73 20.72
N ASP A 275 -11.28 22.20 21.19
CA ASP A 275 -10.76 23.55 20.92
C ASP A 275 -10.46 23.79 19.43
N GLN A 276 -10.22 22.72 18.68
CA GLN A 276 -9.92 22.75 17.23
C GLN A 276 -11.18 22.72 16.37
N SER A 277 -12.34 22.45 16.99
CA SER A 277 -13.63 22.51 16.34
C SER A 277 -14.20 23.93 16.50
N GLU A 278 -14.65 24.53 15.41
CA GLU A 278 -15.26 25.88 15.41
C GLU A 278 -16.62 25.87 16.12
N LEU A 279 -16.64 25.47 17.42
CA LEU A 279 -17.83 25.43 18.24
C LEU A 279 -18.15 26.82 18.81
N PRO A 280 -19.44 27.19 18.91
CA PRO A 280 -19.84 28.38 19.61
C PRO A 280 -19.32 28.41 21.05
N PRO A 281 -18.83 29.55 21.56
CA PRO A 281 -18.23 29.64 22.90
C PRO A 281 -19.11 29.14 24.04
N ARG A 282 -20.43 29.21 23.86
CA ARG A 282 -21.41 28.73 24.85
C ARG A 282 -21.38 27.19 24.92
N ILE A 283 -21.47 26.50 23.78
CA ILE A 283 -21.44 25.03 23.70
C ILE A 283 -20.09 24.50 24.21
N TYR A 284 -19.00 25.12 23.78
CA TYR A 284 -17.63 24.80 24.23
C TYR A 284 -17.49 24.86 25.75
N ASN A 285 -17.94 25.94 26.39
CA ASN A 285 -17.86 26.09 27.84
C ASN A 285 -18.70 25.07 28.60
N CYS A 286 -19.86 24.67 28.08
CA CYS A 286 -20.71 23.63 28.67
C CYS A 286 -20.04 22.26 28.60
N LEU A 287 -19.45 21.89 27.46
CA LEU A 287 -18.73 20.63 27.29
C LEU A 287 -17.49 20.55 28.19
N LYS A 288 -16.73 21.63 28.28
CA LYS A 288 -15.55 21.73 29.14
C LYS A 288 -15.87 21.58 30.64
N ARG A 289 -16.98 22.16 31.10
CA ARG A 289 -17.46 21.99 32.48
C ARG A 289 -17.88 20.55 32.79
N SER A 290 -18.28 19.78 31.79
CA SER A 290 -18.67 18.38 31.89
C SER A 290 -17.49 17.42 31.66
N ASN A 291 -16.23 17.92 31.67
CA ASN A 291 -15.01 17.13 31.47
C ASN A 291 -14.93 16.42 30.10
N ILE A 292 -15.58 16.95 29.09
CA ILE A 292 -15.49 16.46 27.71
C ILE A 292 -14.46 17.34 27.00
N TYR A 293 -13.27 16.79 26.67
CA TYR A 293 -12.16 17.52 26.09
C TYR A 293 -11.79 17.08 24.68
N THR A 294 -12.10 15.84 24.33
CA THR A 294 -11.74 15.26 23.03
C THR A 294 -12.96 14.96 22.18
N LEU A 295 -12.76 14.90 20.86
CA LEU A 295 -13.83 14.53 19.92
C LEU A 295 -14.34 13.11 20.18
N LEU A 296 -13.46 12.22 20.67
CA LEU A 296 -13.84 10.85 21.04
C LEU A 296 -14.76 10.86 22.28
N ASP A 297 -14.43 11.64 23.29
CA ASP A 297 -15.28 11.75 24.50
C ASP A 297 -16.67 12.24 24.13
N LEU A 298 -16.73 13.17 23.20
CA LEU A 298 -18.00 13.71 22.70
C LEU A 298 -18.82 12.64 21.95
N LEU A 299 -18.19 11.85 21.09
CA LEU A 299 -18.85 10.78 20.32
C LEU A 299 -19.27 9.58 21.16
N ASN A 300 -18.65 9.37 22.32
CA ASN A 300 -18.99 8.30 23.25
C ASN A 300 -20.21 8.65 24.13
N ASN A 301 -20.59 9.93 24.21
CA ASN A 301 -21.77 10.37 24.94
C ASN A 301 -23.04 10.23 24.08
N SER A 302 -24.08 9.65 24.65
CA SER A 302 -25.38 9.60 23.97
C SER A 302 -26.06 10.97 23.97
N GLN A 303 -27.03 11.17 23.07
CA GLN A 303 -27.81 12.39 23.01
C GLN A 303 -28.52 12.68 24.36
N GLU A 304 -28.93 11.63 25.07
CA GLU A 304 -29.56 11.76 26.37
C GLU A 304 -28.57 12.19 27.47
N ASP A 305 -27.31 11.78 27.40
CA ASP A 305 -26.26 12.17 28.33
C ASP A 305 -25.82 13.61 28.12
N LEU A 306 -25.76 14.07 26.87
CA LEU A 306 -25.52 15.48 26.55
C LEU A 306 -26.63 16.40 27.05
N MET A 307 -27.89 15.96 27.06
CA MET A 307 -29.02 16.73 27.59
C MET A 307 -29.05 16.80 29.14
N LYS A 308 -28.31 15.97 29.85
CA LYS A 308 -28.14 16.05 31.30
C LYS A 308 -27.14 17.14 31.72
N ILE A 309 -26.40 17.72 30.77
CA ILE A 309 -25.43 18.77 31.06
C ILE A 309 -26.20 20.07 31.41
N GLU A 310 -25.80 20.73 32.50
CA GLU A 310 -26.37 22.00 32.89
C GLU A 310 -26.26 23.07 31.77
N HIS A 311 -27.39 23.70 31.47
CA HIS A 311 -27.52 24.74 30.44
C HIS A 311 -27.31 24.29 28.99
N PHE A 312 -27.42 22.96 28.70
CA PHE A 312 -27.34 22.41 27.35
C PHE A 312 -28.76 22.11 26.82
N HIS A 313 -29.13 22.73 25.71
CA HIS A 313 -30.49 22.64 25.15
C HIS A 313 -30.52 21.80 23.87
N ILE A 314 -31.71 21.35 23.46
CA ILE A 314 -31.91 20.53 22.24
C ILE A 314 -31.41 21.27 20.97
N GLU A 315 -31.47 22.57 20.94
CA GLU A 315 -30.97 23.41 19.86
C GLU A 315 -29.44 23.34 19.76
N ASP A 316 -28.74 23.35 20.92
CA ASP A 316 -27.29 23.24 21.01
C ASP A 316 -26.81 21.86 20.51
N VAL A 317 -27.59 20.79 20.77
CA VAL A 317 -27.28 19.42 20.24
C VAL A 317 -27.39 19.38 18.71
N LYS A 318 -28.42 20.02 18.13
CA LYS A 318 -28.59 20.09 16.67
C LYS A 318 -27.48 20.88 15.99
N GLU A 319 -27.08 22.00 16.59
CA GLU A 319 -25.99 22.83 16.08
C GLU A 319 -24.66 22.11 16.14
N LEU A 320 -24.40 21.42 17.26
CA LEU A 320 -23.21 20.59 17.47
C LEU A 320 -23.13 19.44 16.46
N LEU A 321 -24.23 18.70 16.23
CA LEU A 321 -24.30 17.64 15.22
C LEU A 321 -24.03 18.18 13.82
N GLY A 322 -24.59 19.33 13.45
CA GLY A 322 -24.35 19.95 12.15
C GLY A 322 -22.90 20.39 11.93
N ILE A 323 -22.19 20.83 12.98
CA ILE A 323 -20.77 21.17 12.93
C ILE A 323 -19.93 19.90 12.84
N LEU A 324 -20.25 18.86 13.62
CA LEU A 324 -19.56 17.58 13.58
C LEU A 324 -19.70 16.88 12.24
N GLU A 325 -20.88 16.89 11.62
CA GLU A 325 -21.08 16.33 10.28
C GLU A 325 -20.20 17.04 9.23
N LYS A 326 -20.10 18.36 9.27
CA LYS A 326 -19.22 19.12 8.38
C LYS A 326 -17.74 18.79 8.59
N GLN A 327 -17.29 18.66 9.84
CA GLN A 327 -15.89 18.39 10.16
C GLN A 327 -15.52 16.92 9.95
N LEU A 328 -16.38 15.96 10.27
CA LEU A 328 -16.15 14.54 10.01
C LEU A 328 -16.06 14.23 8.50
N VAL A 329 -16.74 14.96 7.65
CA VAL A 329 -16.60 14.87 6.18
C VAL A 329 -15.21 15.32 5.72
N ILE A 330 -14.58 16.25 6.44
CA ILE A 330 -13.21 16.73 6.12
C ILE A 330 -12.15 15.72 6.60
N PHE A 331 -12.37 15.05 7.72
CA PHE A 331 -11.39 14.13 8.35
C PHE A 331 -11.58 12.66 7.96
N LEU A 332 -12.72 12.25 7.43
CA LEU A 332 -12.96 10.91 6.93
C LEU A 332 -13.05 10.93 5.40
N PRO A 333 -12.12 10.27 4.67
CA PRO A 333 -12.29 10.11 3.24
C PRO A 333 -13.61 9.37 2.97
N LYS A 334 -14.40 9.90 2.01
CA LYS A 334 -15.65 9.32 1.54
C LYS A 334 -15.43 7.84 1.19
N ASN A 335 -15.82 6.94 2.06
CA ASN A 335 -16.09 5.56 1.71
C ASN A 335 -17.37 5.11 2.43
N LYS A 336 -18.44 5.21 1.65
CA LYS A 336 -19.67 4.43 1.62
C LYS A 336 -20.29 4.01 2.97
N PHE A 337 -21.40 4.67 3.21
CA PHE A 337 -22.58 4.02 3.76
C PHE A 337 -23.10 2.94 2.80
#